data_69e1e5f99f7fda66fe626709579f2fc8
#
_entry.id   69e1e5f99f7fda66fe626709579f2fc8
#
_cell.length_a   1.000
_cell.length_b   1.000
_cell.length_c   1.000
_cell.angle_alpha   90.00
_cell.angle_beta   90.00
_cell.angle_gamma   90.00
#
_symmetry.space_group_name_H-M   'P 1'
#
loop_
_entity.id
_entity.type
_entity.pdbx_description
1 polymer ?
#
loop_
_entity_poly.entity_id
_entity_poly.type
_entity_poly.pdbx_seq_one_letter_code
_entity_poly.pdbx_strand_id
1 'polypeptide(L)'
;MRKTSVLERVRLFGRAGIDVLGTLGRSVIFLVRALFGRSSTGNGFQLLVKQLHSVGVMSLAIIVVSGVFIGMVLSLQGFSILAQYGSEQAVGQMVALTLLRELGPVVTALLFAGRAGSALTAEIGNMKSTEQLSSLAMIGVDPLKYIVAPRLWAGFISMPLLAIIFSVVGIWGGAMVAIDWLGVYEGSFWANMQNSVSFREDVLNGVIKSIVFAFVVTWIAVFQGYDCEPTSEGISRATTKTVVYASLAVLGLDFILTALMFGDF
;
A
#
# COMPACT_ATOMS: atom_id res chain seq x y z
N MET A 1 -27.88 -34.20 8.41
CA MET A 1 -27.42 -32.89 8.90
C MET A 1 -27.18 -32.96 10.40
N ARG A 2 -25.91 -33.09 10.83
CA ARG A 2 -25.52 -33.17 12.26
C ARG A 2 -25.65 -31.78 12.86
N LYS A 3 -26.56 -31.57 13.82
CA LYS A 3 -26.65 -30.32 14.60
C LYS A 3 -25.33 -30.15 15.38
N THR A 4 -24.46 -29.29 14.93
CA THR A 4 -23.26 -28.94 15.70
C THR A 4 -23.72 -28.32 17.03
N SER A 5 -23.32 -28.93 18.15
CA SER A 5 -23.68 -28.47 19.48
C SER A 5 -23.10 -27.07 19.71
N VAL A 6 -23.75 -26.23 20.52
CA VAL A 6 -23.29 -24.89 20.89
C VAL A 6 -21.85 -24.92 21.40
N LEU A 7 -21.48 -25.97 22.14
CA LEU A 7 -20.11 -26.24 22.62
C LEU A 7 -19.10 -26.44 21.50
N GLU A 8 -19.45 -27.09 20.39
CA GLU A 8 -18.56 -27.22 19.21
C GLU A 8 -18.33 -25.86 18.52
N ARG A 9 -19.36 -25.04 18.42
CA ARG A 9 -19.21 -23.67 17.87
C ARG A 9 -18.29 -22.80 18.72
N VAL A 10 -18.47 -22.81 20.05
CA VAL A 10 -17.60 -22.06 20.98
C VAL A 10 -16.16 -22.55 20.87
N ARG A 11 -15.95 -23.88 20.78
CA ARG A 11 -14.62 -24.47 20.61
C ARG A 11 -13.97 -24.09 19.29
N LEU A 12 -14.73 -24.03 18.19
CA LEU A 12 -14.24 -23.56 16.88
C LEU A 12 -13.86 -22.09 16.91
N PHE A 13 -14.68 -21.25 17.55
CA PHE A 13 -14.34 -19.82 17.73
C PHE A 13 -13.07 -19.63 18.59
N GLY A 14 -12.95 -20.38 19.69
CA GLY A 14 -11.76 -20.33 20.53
C GLY A 14 -10.49 -20.76 19.80
N ARG A 15 -10.56 -21.84 19.01
CA ARG A 15 -9.44 -22.29 18.17
C ARG A 15 -9.08 -21.27 17.11
N ALA A 16 -10.06 -20.72 16.39
CA ALA A 16 -9.81 -19.67 15.40
C ALA A 16 -9.12 -18.43 16.01
N GLY A 17 -9.53 -18.03 17.22
CA GLY A 17 -8.88 -16.94 17.96
C GLY A 17 -7.41 -17.24 18.31
N ILE A 18 -7.13 -18.44 18.80
CA ILE A 18 -5.76 -18.88 19.12
C ILE A 18 -4.90 -18.97 17.86
N ASP A 19 -5.43 -19.46 16.75
CA ASP A 19 -4.73 -19.56 15.48
C ASP A 19 -4.38 -18.15 14.91
N VAL A 20 -5.29 -17.18 15.03
CA VAL A 20 -5.04 -15.79 14.65
C VAL A 20 -3.93 -15.18 15.51
N LEU A 21 -4.01 -15.32 16.84
CA LEU A 21 -2.98 -14.82 17.75
C LEU A 21 -1.61 -15.48 17.50
N GLY A 22 -1.61 -16.78 17.26
CA GLY A 22 -0.40 -17.53 16.90
C GLY A 22 0.21 -17.06 15.58
N THR A 23 -0.61 -16.78 14.58
CA THR A 23 -0.16 -16.26 13.28
C THR A 23 0.39 -14.84 13.41
N LEU A 24 -0.27 -13.97 14.18
CA LEU A 24 0.22 -12.63 14.49
C LEU A 24 1.57 -12.68 15.22
N GLY A 25 1.71 -13.55 16.23
CA GLY A 25 2.97 -13.73 16.95
C GLY A 25 4.11 -14.18 16.02
N ARG A 26 3.86 -15.17 15.14
CA ARG A 26 4.85 -15.60 14.14
C ARG A 26 5.21 -14.48 13.17
N SER A 27 4.24 -13.68 12.73
CA SER A 27 4.48 -12.58 11.80
C SER A 27 5.33 -11.48 12.41
N VAL A 28 5.16 -11.15 13.70
CA VAL A 28 5.98 -10.17 14.42
C VAL A 28 7.42 -10.68 14.60
N ILE A 29 7.60 -11.95 15.03
CA ILE A 29 8.93 -12.56 15.16
C ILE A 29 9.66 -12.59 13.81
N PHE A 30 8.94 -12.94 12.75
CA PHE A 30 9.44 -12.94 11.37
C PHE A 30 9.92 -11.53 10.97
N LEU A 31 9.12 -10.51 11.22
CA LEU A 31 9.45 -9.11 10.92
C LEU A 31 10.70 -8.64 11.66
N VAL A 32 10.76 -8.89 12.98
CA VAL A 32 11.92 -8.51 13.80
C VAL A 32 13.20 -9.17 13.27
N ARG A 33 13.14 -10.45 12.92
CA ARG A 33 14.29 -11.17 12.34
C ARG A 33 14.69 -10.62 10.97
N ALA A 34 13.72 -10.25 10.12
CA ALA A 34 13.97 -9.68 8.81
C ALA A 34 14.60 -8.27 8.90
N LEU A 35 14.16 -7.43 9.84
CA LEU A 35 14.65 -6.06 10.00
C LEU A 35 16.02 -5.98 10.68
N PHE A 36 16.21 -6.71 11.79
CA PHE A 36 17.43 -6.64 12.60
C PHE A 36 18.50 -7.66 12.21
N GLY A 37 18.25 -8.50 11.22
CA GLY A 37 19.18 -9.44 10.70
C GLY A 37 20.30 -8.74 9.91
N ARG A 38 21.53 -8.70 10.45
CA ARG A 38 22.69 -8.13 9.76
C ARG A 38 23.01 -8.94 8.50
N SER A 39 22.84 -8.31 7.31
CA SER A 39 23.24 -8.93 6.04
C SER A 39 24.76 -9.14 6.03
N SER A 40 25.19 -10.40 5.93
CA SER A 40 26.61 -10.77 5.87
C SER A 40 27.18 -10.76 4.45
N THR A 41 26.35 -10.45 3.42
CA THR A 41 26.76 -10.59 2.03
C THR A 41 26.93 -9.22 1.38
N GLY A 42 28.09 -8.93 0.79
CA GLY A 42 28.45 -7.63 0.19
C GLY A 42 27.57 -7.15 -0.98
N ASN A 43 26.59 -7.94 -1.45
CA ASN A 43 25.72 -7.63 -2.60
C ASN A 43 24.31 -7.13 -2.22
N GLY A 44 24.07 -6.78 -0.96
CA GLY A 44 22.72 -6.36 -0.49
C GLY A 44 22.17 -5.16 -1.25
N PHE A 45 23.02 -4.21 -1.64
CA PHE A 45 22.60 -3.03 -2.40
C PHE A 45 22.13 -3.35 -3.82
N GLN A 46 22.82 -4.25 -4.53
CA GLN A 46 22.42 -4.66 -5.88
C GLN A 46 21.07 -5.41 -5.86
N LEU A 47 20.86 -6.25 -4.85
CA LEU A 47 19.58 -6.93 -4.64
C LEU A 47 18.45 -5.94 -4.35
N LEU A 48 18.70 -4.92 -3.52
CA LEU A 48 17.75 -3.87 -3.22
C LEU A 48 17.36 -3.10 -4.49
N VAL A 49 18.33 -2.66 -5.30
CA VAL A 49 18.10 -1.94 -6.56
C VAL A 49 17.26 -2.79 -7.53
N LYS A 50 17.57 -4.07 -7.67
CA LYS A 50 16.78 -4.99 -8.50
C LYS A 50 15.34 -5.11 -8.00
N GLN A 51 15.14 -5.18 -6.69
CA GLN A 51 13.80 -5.24 -6.10
C GLN A 51 13.05 -3.90 -6.23
N LEU A 52 13.73 -2.76 -6.07
CA LEU A 52 13.16 -1.43 -6.32
C LEU A 52 12.65 -1.30 -7.76
N HIS A 53 13.38 -1.82 -8.73
CA HIS A 53 12.93 -1.85 -10.12
C HIS A 53 11.68 -2.73 -10.29
N SER A 54 11.68 -3.94 -9.75
CA SER A 54 10.57 -4.89 -9.89
C SER A 54 9.30 -4.41 -9.18
N VAL A 55 9.42 -3.86 -7.97
CA VAL A 55 8.30 -3.46 -7.12
C VAL A 55 7.85 -2.03 -7.42
N GLY A 56 8.80 -1.11 -7.62
CA GLY A 56 8.55 0.31 -7.85
C GLY A 56 8.29 0.63 -9.32
N VAL A 57 9.33 0.50 -10.16
CA VAL A 57 9.26 0.95 -11.57
C VAL A 57 8.16 0.23 -12.35
N MET A 58 8.04 -1.08 -12.19
CA MET A 58 6.97 -1.82 -12.88
C MET A 58 5.56 -1.50 -12.37
N SER A 59 5.41 -0.81 -11.23
CA SER A 59 4.11 -0.32 -10.74
C SER A 59 3.77 1.07 -11.26
N LEU A 60 4.73 1.82 -11.82
CA LEU A 60 4.53 3.19 -12.27
C LEU A 60 3.38 3.34 -13.27
N ALA A 61 3.29 2.46 -14.25
CA ALA A 61 2.27 2.56 -15.29
C ALA A 61 0.84 2.56 -14.71
N ILE A 62 0.53 1.62 -13.83
CA ILE A 62 -0.80 1.54 -13.22
C ILE A 62 -1.04 2.75 -12.30
N ILE A 63 -0.03 3.21 -11.57
CA ILE A 63 -0.13 4.36 -10.66
C ILE A 63 -0.40 5.65 -11.44
N VAL A 64 0.36 5.90 -12.52
CA VAL A 64 0.20 7.11 -13.36
C VAL A 64 -1.17 7.12 -14.03
N VAL A 65 -1.54 6.04 -14.70
CA VAL A 65 -2.84 5.97 -15.39
C VAL A 65 -4.01 6.11 -14.42
N SER A 66 -3.98 5.40 -13.31
CA SER A 66 -5.03 5.51 -12.29
C SER A 66 -5.08 6.89 -11.65
N GLY A 67 -3.92 7.52 -11.39
CA GLY A 67 -3.82 8.87 -10.85
C GLY A 67 -4.49 9.90 -11.75
N VAL A 68 -4.18 9.88 -13.06
CA VAL A 68 -4.82 10.78 -14.05
C VAL A 68 -6.34 10.63 -14.02
N PHE A 69 -6.85 9.40 -14.17
CA PHE A 69 -8.30 9.18 -14.22
C PHE A 69 -9.01 9.55 -12.93
N ILE A 70 -8.43 9.26 -11.77
CA ILE A 70 -9.01 9.63 -10.49
C ILE A 70 -9.02 11.14 -10.32
N GLY A 71 -7.94 11.84 -10.72
CA GLY A 71 -7.90 13.29 -10.72
C GLY A 71 -8.95 13.92 -11.62
N MET A 72 -9.14 13.38 -12.83
CA MET A 72 -10.20 13.82 -13.75
C MET A 72 -11.60 13.65 -13.15
N VAL A 73 -11.89 12.48 -12.55
CA VAL A 73 -13.18 12.22 -11.93
C VAL A 73 -13.44 13.13 -10.74
N LEU A 74 -12.42 13.34 -9.89
CA LEU A 74 -12.54 14.26 -8.74
C LEU A 74 -12.82 15.70 -9.19
N SER A 75 -12.19 16.13 -10.27
CA SER A 75 -12.43 17.47 -10.84
C SER A 75 -13.85 17.62 -11.35
N LEU A 76 -14.37 16.62 -12.10
CA LEU A 76 -15.76 16.62 -12.57
C LEU A 76 -16.76 16.66 -11.43
N GLN A 77 -16.60 15.79 -10.44
CA GLN A 77 -17.51 15.74 -9.30
C GLN A 77 -17.38 16.99 -8.41
N GLY A 78 -16.14 17.44 -8.17
CA GLY A 78 -15.87 18.62 -7.39
C GLY A 78 -16.49 19.87 -8.02
N PHE A 79 -16.33 20.06 -9.32
CA PHE A 79 -16.96 21.15 -10.05
C PHE A 79 -18.50 21.10 -9.95
N SER A 80 -19.08 19.92 -10.18
CA SER A 80 -20.55 19.76 -10.10
C SER A 80 -21.13 20.13 -8.73
N ILE A 81 -20.40 19.80 -7.65
CA ILE A 81 -20.83 20.14 -6.29
C ILE A 81 -20.60 21.61 -5.99
N LEU A 82 -19.42 22.15 -6.31
CA LEU A 82 -19.04 23.53 -6.00
C LEU A 82 -19.82 24.55 -6.82
N ALA A 83 -20.22 24.20 -8.06
CA ALA A 83 -21.05 25.03 -8.91
C ALA A 83 -22.43 25.31 -8.29
N GLN A 84 -22.99 24.37 -7.51
CA GLN A 84 -24.27 24.58 -6.81
C GLN A 84 -24.19 25.67 -5.73
N TYR A 85 -22.96 25.97 -5.26
CA TYR A 85 -22.68 26.99 -4.25
C TYR A 85 -21.99 28.25 -4.84
N GLY A 86 -21.86 28.32 -6.17
CA GLY A 86 -21.17 29.45 -6.84
C GLY A 86 -19.67 29.53 -6.52
N SER A 87 -19.03 28.39 -6.20
CA SER A 87 -17.65 28.31 -5.74
C SER A 87 -16.76 27.45 -6.65
N GLU A 88 -17.01 27.47 -7.97
CA GLU A 88 -16.33 26.63 -8.96
C GLU A 88 -14.81 26.86 -8.96
N GLN A 89 -14.36 28.05 -8.60
CA GLN A 89 -12.95 28.39 -8.53
C GLN A 89 -12.18 27.64 -7.43
N ALA A 90 -12.87 27.03 -6.47
CA ALA A 90 -12.26 26.25 -5.40
C ALA A 90 -11.97 24.77 -5.79
N VAL A 91 -12.30 24.34 -7.02
CA VAL A 91 -12.06 22.95 -7.49
C VAL A 91 -10.59 22.55 -7.35
N GLY A 92 -9.64 23.43 -7.69
CA GLY A 92 -8.20 23.14 -7.57
C GLY A 92 -7.77 22.82 -6.14
N GLN A 93 -8.25 23.60 -5.18
CA GLN A 93 -8.03 23.37 -3.76
C GLN A 93 -8.62 22.02 -3.31
N MET A 94 -9.87 21.73 -3.67
CA MET A 94 -10.55 20.50 -3.29
C MET A 94 -9.82 19.26 -3.84
N VAL A 95 -9.46 19.26 -5.14
CA VAL A 95 -8.76 18.15 -5.79
C VAL A 95 -7.40 17.91 -5.13
N ALA A 96 -6.62 18.96 -4.90
CA ALA A 96 -5.29 18.85 -4.30
C ALA A 96 -5.35 18.31 -2.86
N LEU A 97 -6.19 18.89 -2.01
CA LEU A 97 -6.32 18.45 -0.61
C LEU A 97 -6.81 17.00 -0.51
N THR A 98 -7.80 16.62 -1.32
CA THR A 98 -8.32 15.25 -1.34
C THR A 98 -7.27 14.22 -1.77
N LEU A 99 -6.47 14.55 -2.80
CA LEU A 99 -5.40 13.68 -3.28
C LEU A 99 -4.24 13.60 -2.31
N LEU A 100 -3.79 14.72 -1.75
CA LEU A 100 -2.61 14.75 -0.88
C LEU A 100 -2.88 14.11 0.48
N ARG A 101 -4.03 14.41 1.10
CA ARG A 101 -4.35 13.97 2.46
C ARG A 101 -4.84 12.53 2.53
N GLU A 102 -5.65 12.10 1.54
CA GLU A 102 -6.41 10.85 1.65
C GLU A 102 -6.20 9.93 0.44
N LEU A 103 -6.72 10.27 -0.74
CA LEU A 103 -6.79 9.35 -1.86
C LEU A 103 -5.43 8.96 -2.41
N GLY A 104 -4.45 9.88 -2.43
CA GLY A 104 -3.11 9.57 -2.90
C GLY A 104 -2.48 8.40 -2.14
N PRO A 105 -2.29 8.49 -0.83
CA PRO A 105 -1.76 7.40 -0.03
C PRO A 105 -2.59 6.11 -0.08
N VAL A 106 -3.92 6.21 0.09
CA VAL A 106 -4.81 5.05 0.18
C VAL A 106 -4.89 4.30 -1.14
N VAL A 107 -5.22 4.99 -2.25
CA VAL A 107 -5.38 4.33 -3.55
C VAL A 107 -4.07 3.75 -4.02
N THR A 108 -2.95 4.46 -3.82
CA THR A 108 -1.63 3.92 -4.13
C THR A 108 -1.35 2.65 -3.34
N ALA A 109 -1.67 2.62 -2.04
CA ALA A 109 -1.48 1.43 -1.20
C ALA A 109 -2.32 0.24 -1.68
N LEU A 110 -3.57 0.46 -2.08
CA LEU A 110 -4.45 -0.59 -2.61
C LEU A 110 -3.94 -1.15 -3.95
N LEU A 111 -3.55 -0.27 -4.88
CA LEU A 111 -2.97 -0.67 -6.17
C LEU A 111 -1.63 -1.39 -5.97
N PHE A 112 -0.81 -0.90 -5.06
CA PHE A 112 0.46 -1.52 -4.70
C PHE A 112 0.27 -2.91 -4.08
N ALA A 113 -0.69 -3.06 -3.17
CA ALA A 113 -1.03 -4.36 -2.57
C ALA A 113 -1.50 -5.36 -3.64
N GLY A 114 -2.36 -4.90 -4.57
CA GLY A 114 -2.88 -5.72 -5.66
C GLY A 114 -1.81 -6.18 -6.64
N ARG A 115 -0.89 -5.29 -7.04
CA ARG A 115 0.14 -5.60 -8.04
C ARG A 115 1.45 -6.07 -7.41
N ALA A 116 2.10 -5.23 -6.61
CA ALA A 116 3.42 -5.52 -6.06
C ALA A 116 3.34 -6.48 -4.87
N GLY A 117 2.36 -6.32 -3.99
CA GLY A 117 2.13 -7.20 -2.85
C GLY A 117 1.85 -8.64 -3.29
N SER A 118 0.95 -8.85 -4.23
CA SER A 118 0.66 -10.17 -4.78
C SER A 118 1.87 -10.79 -5.48
N ALA A 119 2.64 -10.00 -6.25
CA ALA A 119 3.84 -10.47 -6.91
C ALA A 119 4.93 -10.91 -5.90
N LEU A 120 5.19 -10.12 -4.86
CA LEU A 120 6.14 -10.47 -3.80
C LEU A 120 5.73 -11.76 -3.08
N THR A 121 4.45 -11.91 -2.78
CA THR A 121 3.91 -13.14 -2.15
C THR A 121 4.13 -14.35 -3.06
N ALA A 122 3.80 -14.22 -4.36
CA ALA A 122 3.97 -15.30 -5.32
C ALA A 122 5.45 -15.66 -5.54
N GLU A 123 6.34 -14.67 -5.64
CA GLU A 123 7.78 -14.92 -5.79
C GLU A 123 8.36 -15.70 -4.61
N ILE A 124 8.07 -15.27 -3.36
CA ILE A 124 8.58 -15.94 -2.16
C ILE A 124 7.97 -17.34 -2.04
N GLY A 125 6.66 -17.47 -2.30
CA GLY A 125 5.96 -18.75 -2.29
C GLY A 125 6.51 -19.74 -3.32
N ASN A 126 6.84 -19.25 -4.52
CA ASN A 126 7.47 -20.06 -5.56
C ASN A 126 8.89 -20.49 -5.19
N MET A 127 9.69 -19.60 -4.58
CA MET A 127 11.02 -19.97 -4.06
C MET A 127 10.91 -21.03 -2.96
N LYS A 128 9.83 -21.02 -2.17
CA LYS A 128 9.58 -22.04 -1.16
C LYS A 128 9.19 -23.38 -1.79
N SER A 129 8.30 -23.38 -2.79
CA SER A 129 7.83 -24.60 -3.46
C SER A 129 8.93 -25.29 -4.29
N THR A 130 9.92 -24.56 -4.76
CA THR A 130 11.09 -25.06 -5.48
C THR A 130 12.29 -25.32 -4.56
N GLU A 131 12.09 -25.36 -3.23
CA GLU A 131 13.10 -25.64 -2.20
C GLU A 131 14.30 -24.68 -2.20
N GLN A 132 14.24 -23.53 -2.88
CA GLN A 132 15.34 -22.55 -2.90
C GLN A 132 15.62 -21.97 -1.51
N LEU A 133 14.57 -21.77 -0.67
CA LEU A 133 14.75 -21.28 0.69
C LEU A 133 15.50 -22.30 1.57
N SER A 134 15.16 -23.59 1.42
CA SER A 134 15.80 -24.69 2.15
C SER A 134 17.26 -24.88 1.70
N SER A 135 17.53 -24.79 0.40
CA SER A 135 18.86 -24.88 -0.17
C SER A 135 19.79 -23.77 0.33
N LEU A 136 19.28 -22.52 0.44
CA LEU A 136 20.04 -21.41 1.03
C LEU A 136 20.38 -21.68 2.50
N ALA A 137 19.41 -22.19 3.28
CA ALA A 137 19.64 -22.53 4.68
C ALA A 137 20.69 -23.64 4.84
N MET A 138 20.70 -24.65 3.96
CA MET A 138 21.70 -25.75 3.98
C MET A 138 23.13 -25.26 3.72
N ILE A 139 23.32 -24.25 2.90
CA ILE A 139 24.66 -23.64 2.66
C ILE A 139 25.01 -22.55 3.69
N GLY A 140 24.21 -22.42 4.78
CA GLY A 140 24.47 -21.46 5.87
C GLY A 140 24.06 -20.02 5.59
N VAL A 141 23.29 -19.75 4.53
CA VAL A 141 22.74 -18.43 4.20
C VAL A 141 21.34 -18.32 4.79
N ASP A 142 21.10 -17.31 5.63
CA ASP A 142 19.78 -17.04 6.21
C ASP A 142 18.81 -16.51 5.13
N PRO A 143 17.76 -17.28 4.77
CA PRO A 143 16.81 -16.87 3.72
C PRO A 143 16.07 -15.58 4.03
N LEU A 144 15.81 -15.29 5.31
CA LEU A 144 15.11 -14.07 5.73
C LEU A 144 15.94 -12.83 5.40
N LYS A 145 17.24 -12.89 5.62
CA LYS A 145 18.15 -11.77 5.37
C LYS A 145 18.46 -11.59 3.88
N TYR A 146 18.57 -12.69 3.15
CA TYR A 146 18.97 -12.64 1.74
C TYR A 146 17.81 -12.38 0.79
N ILE A 147 16.63 -12.94 1.08
CA ILE A 147 15.45 -12.87 0.18
C ILE A 147 14.41 -11.87 0.68
N VAL A 148 14.05 -11.94 1.98
CA VAL A 148 12.93 -11.17 2.52
C VAL A 148 13.33 -9.71 2.80
N ALA A 149 14.44 -9.46 3.45
CA ALA A 149 14.85 -8.11 3.85
C ALA A 149 14.98 -7.13 2.66
N PRO A 150 15.64 -7.46 1.53
CA PRO A 150 15.70 -6.55 0.38
C PRO A 150 14.34 -6.23 -0.22
N ARG A 151 13.42 -7.21 -0.23
CA ARG A 151 12.04 -7.04 -0.73
C ARG A 151 11.22 -6.13 0.18
N LEU A 152 11.37 -6.30 1.49
CA LEU A 152 10.70 -5.46 2.48
C LEU A 152 11.15 -4.00 2.37
N TRP A 153 12.46 -3.76 2.27
CA TRP A 153 12.99 -2.41 2.10
C TRP A 153 12.63 -1.80 0.74
N ALA A 154 12.63 -2.59 -0.32
CA ALA A 154 12.22 -2.11 -1.64
C ALA A 154 10.75 -1.64 -1.65
N GLY A 155 9.84 -2.42 -1.07
CA GLY A 155 8.43 -2.01 -0.96
C GLY A 155 8.24 -0.79 -0.06
N PHE A 156 8.94 -0.75 1.06
CA PHE A 156 8.90 0.38 2.00
C PHE A 156 9.36 1.71 1.37
N ILE A 157 10.36 1.68 0.50
CA ILE A 157 10.86 2.87 -0.19
C ILE A 157 9.99 3.22 -1.42
N SER A 158 9.59 2.21 -2.20
CA SER A 158 8.88 2.42 -3.47
C SER A 158 7.49 3.03 -3.28
N MET A 159 6.73 2.55 -2.29
CA MET A 159 5.32 2.92 -2.15
C MET A 159 5.11 4.40 -1.80
N PRO A 160 5.85 5.05 -0.88
CA PRO A 160 5.72 6.48 -0.64
C PRO A 160 6.07 7.33 -1.86
N LEU A 161 7.09 6.93 -2.63
CA LEU A 161 7.45 7.62 -3.88
C LEU A 161 6.32 7.50 -4.91
N LEU A 162 5.71 6.32 -5.04
CA LEU A 162 4.57 6.11 -5.92
C LEU A 162 3.34 6.92 -5.49
N ALA A 163 3.12 7.10 -4.18
CA ALA A 163 2.02 7.93 -3.66
C ALA A 163 2.20 9.42 -4.00
N ILE A 164 3.42 9.92 -3.93
CA ILE A 164 3.73 11.29 -4.35
C ILE A 164 3.48 11.44 -5.86
N ILE A 165 3.97 10.50 -6.68
CA ILE A 165 3.76 10.52 -8.13
C ILE A 165 2.25 10.47 -8.45
N PHE A 166 1.50 9.59 -7.78
CA PHE A 166 0.05 9.50 -7.94
C PHE A 166 -0.64 10.84 -7.69
N SER A 167 -0.32 11.51 -6.58
CA SER A 167 -0.91 12.79 -6.21
C SER A 167 -0.58 13.90 -7.22
N VAL A 168 0.68 13.99 -7.64
CA VAL A 168 1.10 14.98 -8.65
C VAL A 168 0.38 14.77 -9.98
N VAL A 169 0.38 13.53 -10.47
CA VAL A 169 -0.26 13.20 -11.74
C VAL A 169 -1.79 13.32 -11.65
N GLY A 170 -2.37 13.02 -10.49
CA GLY A 170 -3.79 13.20 -10.23
C GLY A 170 -4.21 14.67 -10.23
N ILE A 171 -3.44 15.56 -9.60
CA ILE A 171 -3.68 17.00 -9.63
C ILE A 171 -3.60 17.52 -11.08
N TRP A 172 -2.62 17.07 -11.84
CA TRP A 172 -2.47 17.42 -13.24
C TRP A 172 -3.66 16.96 -14.09
N GLY A 173 -4.11 15.69 -13.92
CA GLY A 173 -5.31 15.16 -14.56
C GLY A 173 -6.57 15.95 -14.19
N GLY A 174 -6.70 16.35 -12.92
CA GLY A 174 -7.78 17.21 -12.45
C GLY A 174 -7.75 18.60 -13.08
N ALA A 175 -6.55 19.21 -13.22
CA ALA A 175 -6.37 20.50 -13.86
C ALA A 175 -6.80 20.46 -15.34
N MET A 176 -6.42 19.42 -16.09
CA MET A 176 -6.84 19.27 -17.50
C MET A 176 -8.38 19.34 -17.64
N VAL A 177 -9.11 18.66 -16.79
CA VAL A 177 -10.57 18.67 -16.87
C VAL A 177 -11.16 20.00 -16.36
N ALA A 178 -10.68 20.52 -15.24
CA ALA A 178 -11.19 21.78 -14.68
C ALA A 178 -10.99 22.96 -15.63
N ILE A 179 -9.81 23.09 -16.20
CA ILE A 179 -9.43 24.26 -17.03
C ILE A 179 -9.93 24.07 -18.46
N ASP A 180 -9.57 22.95 -19.13
CA ASP A 180 -9.81 22.78 -20.56
C ASP A 180 -11.25 22.41 -20.90
N TRP A 181 -11.95 21.66 -20.01
CA TRP A 181 -13.31 21.18 -20.31
C TRP A 181 -14.39 21.97 -19.58
N LEU A 182 -14.14 22.37 -18.32
CA LEU A 182 -15.14 23.02 -17.47
C LEU A 182 -14.99 24.55 -17.44
N GLY A 183 -13.91 25.10 -18.05
CA GLY A 183 -13.73 26.55 -18.20
C GLY A 183 -13.37 27.27 -16.89
N VAL A 184 -12.85 26.54 -15.89
CA VAL A 184 -12.31 27.19 -14.67
C VAL A 184 -11.08 28.01 -15.05
N TYR A 185 -11.02 29.28 -14.57
CA TYR A 185 -9.88 30.11 -14.87
C TYR A 185 -8.57 29.53 -14.30
N GLU A 186 -7.59 29.30 -15.16
CA GLU A 186 -6.32 28.62 -14.82
C GLU A 186 -5.62 29.31 -13.63
N GLY A 187 -5.56 30.65 -13.65
CA GLY A 187 -4.92 31.40 -12.56
C GLY A 187 -5.60 31.18 -11.21
N SER A 188 -6.95 31.06 -11.17
CA SER A 188 -7.66 30.79 -9.92
C SER A 188 -7.48 29.34 -9.44
N PHE A 189 -7.43 28.38 -10.37
CA PHE A 189 -7.16 26.98 -10.04
C PHE A 189 -5.85 26.80 -9.27
N TRP A 190 -4.76 27.30 -9.86
CA TRP A 190 -3.44 27.17 -9.26
C TRP A 190 -3.23 28.05 -8.02
N ALA A 191 -3.73 29.29 -8.04
CA ALA A 191 -3.61 30.21 -6.90
C ALA A 191 -4.38 29.69 -5.66
N ASN A 192 -5.62 29.24 -5.84
CA ASN A 192 -6.41 28.70 -4.73
C ASN A 192 -5.80 27.42 -4.20
N MET A 193 -5.28 26.54 -5.06
CA MET A 193 -4.54 25.36 -4.66
C MET A 193 -3.31 25.72 -3.81
N GLN A 194 -2.45 26.63 -4.30
CA GLN A 194 -1.21 27.00 -3.60
C GLN A 194 -1.48 27.71 -2.27
N ASN A 195 -2.51 28.53 -2.19
CA ASN A 195 -2.88 29.23 -0.95
C ASN A 195 -3.47 28.31 0.11
N SER A 196 -4.09 27.22 -0.30
CA SER A 196 -4.82 26.32 0.61
C SER A 196 -4.03 25.09 1.03
N VAL A 197 -3.03 24.67 0.22
CA VAL A 197 -2.20 23.50 0.53
C VAL A 197 -1.02 23.91 1.40
N SER A 198 -1.00 23.40 2.63
CA SER A 198 0.14 23.53 3.54
C SER A 198 1.09 22.34 3.36
N PHE A 199 2.38 22.63 3.11
CA PHE A 199 3.36 21.55 2.98
C PHE A 199 3.44 20.69 4.25
N ARG A 200 3.39 21.32 5.42
CA ARG A 200 3.54 20.63 6.70
C ARG A 200 2.30 19.80 7.10
N GLU A 201 1.11 20.34 6.84
CA GLU A 201 -0.13 19.71 7.30
C GLU A 201 -0.75 18.77 6.27
N ASP A 202 -0.50 19.00 4.98
CA ASP A 202 -1.12 18.21 3.93
C ASP A 202 -0.16 17.22 3.30
N VAL A 203 0.97 17.72 2.79
CA VAL A 203 1.94 16.88 2.07
C VAL A 203 2.66 15.94 3.04
N LEU A 204 3.15 16.46 4.16
CA LEU A 204 3.88 15.64 5.14
C LEU A 204 2.98 14.57 5.78
N ASN A 205 1.73 14.91 6.11
CA ASN A 205 0.78 13.93 6.65
C ASN A 205 0.46 12.83 5.63
N GLY A 206 0.27 13.18 4.36
CA GLY A 206 0.10 12.20 3.30
C GLY A 206 1.31 11.28 3.13
N VAL A 207 2.52 11.84 3.21
CA VAL A 207 3.77 11.05 3.17
C VAL A 207 3.89 10.13 4.37
N ILE A 208 3.58 10.59 5.59
CA ILE A 208 3.60 9.76 6.80
C ILE A 208 2.60 8.60 6.67
N LYS A 209 1.36 8.87 6.22
CA LYS A 209 0.38 7.81 5.93
C LYS A 209 0.93 6.78 4.94
N SER A 210 1.52 7.25 3.84
CA SER A 210 2.08 6.37 2.82
C SER A 210 3.24 5.50 3.33
N ILE A 211 4.06 6.02 4.26
CA ILE A 211 5.14 5.26 4.92
C ILE A 211 4.55 4.14 5.81
N VAL A 212 3.53 4.45 6.59
CA VAL A 212 2.85 3.46 7.43
C VAL A 212 2.21 2.37 6.59
N PHE A 213 1.52 2.75 5.52
CA PHE A 213 0.90 1.79 4.60
C PHE A 213 1.94 0.94 3.87
N ALA A 214 3.04 1.53 3.43
CA ALA A 214 4.16 0.83 2.82
C ALA A 214 4.70 -0.28 3.71
N PHE A 215 4.91 0.04 4.98
CA PHE A 215 5.38 -0.91 5.98
C PHE A 215 4.41 -2.07 6.15
N VAL A 216 3.13 -1.78 6.38
CA VAL A 216 2.10 -2.80 6.65
C VAL A 216 1.83 -3.68 5.43
N VAL A 217 1.65 -3.08 4.25
CA VAL A 217 1.38 -3.83 3.00
C VAL A 217 2.55 -4.75 2.66
N THR A 218 3.77 -4.23 2.74
CA THR A 218 4.96 -5.03 2.40
C THR A 218 5.20 -6.14 3.42
N TRP A 219 5.01 -5.86 4.71
CA TRP A 219 5.10 -6.86 5.77
C TRP A 219 4.11 -8.00 5.54
N ILE A 220 2.83 -7.69 5.30
CA ILE A 220 1.80 -8.70 5.01
C ILE A 220 2.20 -9.54 3.79
N ALA A 221 2.65 -8.89 2.70
CA ALA A 221 3.02 -9.57 1.48
C ALA A 221 4.17 -10.56 1.65
N VAL A 222 5.27 -10.14 2.28
CA VAL A 222 6.43 -11.03 2.47
C VAL A 222 6.15 -12.13 3.47
N PHE A 223 5.35 -11.85 4.52
CA PHE A 223 4.94 -12.86 5.50
C PHE A 223 4.05 -13.92 4.87
N GLN A 224 3.01 -13.53 4.14
CA GLN A 224 2.10 -14.47 3.49
C GLN A 224 2.83 -15.37 2.46
N GLY A 225 3.79 -14.81 1.73
CA GLY A 225 4.62 -15.59 0.82
C GLY A 225 5.53 -16.61 1.54
N TYR A 226 6.07 -16.24 2.70
CA TYR A 226 6.94 -17.12 3.47
C TYR A 226 6.15 -18.21 4.24
N ASP A 227 4.98 -17.87 4.78
CA ASP A 227 4.14 -18.79 5.60
C ASP A 227 3.23 -19.70 4.73
N CYS A 228 3.11 -19.46 3.40
CA CYS A 228 2.25 -20.23 2.53
C CYS A 228 2.64 -21.72 2.43
N GLU A 229 1.67 -22.57 2.11
CA GLU A 229 1.95 -23.96 1.73
C GLU A 229 2.72 -24.00 0.40
N PRO A 230 3.77 -24.85 0.26
CA PRO A 230 4.62 -24.90 -0.92
C PRO A 230 3.94 -25.64 -2.11
N THR A 231 2.72 -25.23 -2.45
CA THR A 231 1.93 -25.76 -3.55
C THR A 231 1.37 -24.62 -4.40
N SER A 232 1.09 -24.87 -5.66
CA SER A 232 0.48 -23.86 -6.55
C SER A 232 -0.84 -23.31 -5.96
N GLU A 233 -1.66 -24.16 -5.36
CA GLU A 233 -2.90 -23.74 -4.70
C GLU A 233 -2.63 -22.93 -3.45
N GLY A 234 -1.65 -23.31 -2.62
CA GLY A 234 -1.21 -22.57 -1.44
C GLY A 234 -0.71 -21.16 -1.80
N ILE A 235 0.08 -21.02 -2.85
CA ILE A 235 0.57 -19.73 -3.36
C ILE A 235 -0.60 -18.86 -3.85
N SER A 236 -1.53 -19.43 -4.62
CA SER A 236 -2.72 -18.71 -5.09
C SER A 236 -3.58 -18.20 -3.93
N ARG A 237 -3.81 -19.03 -2.91
CA ARG A 237 -4.53 -18.62 -1.70
C ARG A 237 -3.77 -17.53 -0.91
N ALA A 238 -2.45 -17.62 -0.81
CA ALA A 238 -1.62 -16.64 -0.12
C ALA A 238 -1.65 -15.28 -0.82
N THR A 239 -1.56 -15.25 -2.16
CA THR A 239 -1.66 -13.99 -2.93
C THR A 239 -3.01 -13.30 -2.73
N THR A 240 -4.10 -14.05 -2.77
CA THR A 240 -5.44 -13.51 -2.50
C THR A 240 -5.55 -12.97 -1.07
N LYS A 241 -5.08 -13.74 -0.07
CA LYS A 241 -5.05 -13.30 1.34
C LYS A 241 -4.22 -12.03 1.52
N THR A 242 -3.09 -11.92 0.83
CA THR A 242 -2.24 -10.73 0.88
C THR A 242 -3.01 -9.49 0.47
N VAL A 243 -3.68 -9.53 -0.69
CA VAL A 243 -4.46 -8.38 -1.17
C VAL A 243 -5.58 -8.02 -0.20
N VAL A 244 -6.36 -9.02 0.25
CA VAL A 244 -7.49 -8.79 1.17
C VAL A 244 -7.01 -8.21 2.51
N TYR A 245 -6.01 -8.82 3.14
CA TYR A 245 -5.53 -8.37 4.45
C TYR A 245 -4.84 -7.01 4.37
N ALA A 246 -4.05 -6.77 3.32
CA ALA A 246 -3.41 -5.48 3.11
C ALA A 246 -4.45 -4.39 2.86
N SER A 247 -5.47 -4.63 2.03
CA SER A 247 -6.53 -3.65 1.77
C SER A 247 -7.34 -3.31 3.02
N LEU A 248 -7.73 -4.33 3.81
CA LEU A 248 -8.45 -4.09 5.07
C LEU A 248 -7.58 -3.35 6.09
N ALA A 249 -6.30 -3.70 6.19
CA ALA A 249 -5.37 -3.02 7.09
C ALA A 249 -5.16 -1.56 6.67
N VAL A 250 -4.99 -1.27 5.38
CA VAL A 250 -4.85 0.10 4.86
C VAL A 250 -6.09 0.93 5.19
N LEU A 251 -7.30 0.43 4.88
CA LEU A 251 -8.55 1.16 5.15
C LEU A 251 -8.77 1.40 6.65
N GLY A 252 -8.48 0.41 7.49
CA GLY A 252 -8.59 0.57 8.94
C GLY A 252 -7.56 1.54 9.52
N LEU A 253 -6.31 1.46 9.07
CA LEU A 253 -5.26 2.38 9.49
C LEU A 253 -5.47 3.80 8.97
N ASP A 254 -6.02 3.96 7.76
CA ASP A 254 -6.34 5.27 7.21
C ASP A 254 -7.31 6.03 8.12
N PHE A 255 -8.40 5.39 8.52
CA PHE A 255 -9.36 5.99 9.46
C PHE A 255 -8.68 6.40 10.78
N ILE A 256 -7.84 5.53 11.36
CA ILE A 256 -7.15 5.81 12.62
C ILE A 256 -6.16 6.97 12.45
N LEU A 257 -5.36 6.96 11.38
CA LEU A 257 -4.38 8.01 11.11
C LEU A 257 -5.04 9.35 10.82
N THR A 258 -6.12 9.35 10.04
CA THR A 258 -6.91 10.57 9.78
C THR A 258 -7.47 11.15 11.08
N ALA A 259 -8.07 10.31 11.93
CA ALA A 259 -8.60 10.75 13.23
C ALA A 259 -7.52 11.31 14.14
N LEU A 260 -6.31 10.74 14.14
CA LEU A 260 -5.18 11.21 14.96
C LEU A 260 -4.52 12.49 14.40
N MET A 261 -4.49 12.67 13.07
CA MET A 261 -3.80 13.78 12.43
C MET A 261 -4.66 15.02 12.25
N PHE A 262 -5.98 14.85 12.07
CA PHE A 262 -6.93 15.92 11.79
C PHE A 262 -8.07 16.03 12.82
N GLY A 263 -8.11 15.14 13.81
CA GLY A 263 -9.08 15.18 14.90
C GLY A 263 -8.62 16.16 15.98
N ASP A 264 -8.96 17.41 15.85
CA ASP A 264 -8.98 18.37 16.96
C ASP A 264 -10.19 18.02 17.83
N PHE A 265 -10.04 17.00 18.69
CA PHE A 265 -11.05 16.65 19.69
C PHE A 265 -10.64 17.20 21.05
#